data_bec91a9cae850cae87e5754b5192ec14
#
_entry.id   bec91a9cae850cae87e5754b5192ec14
#
_cell.length_a   1.000
_cell.length_b   1.000
_cell.length_c   1.000
_cell.angle_alpha   90.00
_cell.angle_beta   90.00
_cell.angle_gamma   90.00
#
_symmetry.space_group_name_H-M   'P 1'
#
loop_
_entity.id
_entity.type
_entity.pdbx_description
1 polymer ?
#
loop_
_entity_poly.entity_id
_entity_poly.type
_entity_poly.pdbx_seq_one_letter_code
_entity_poly.pdbx_strand_id
1 'polypeptide(L)'
;LGPLLFVLCILMLVDYFSGMLAAKKEALEHPGNRKYGWNSRKGIIGIYKKVGYMLTVLVAMCTDYLIYELSYKLNIKIGVNTLFGAVVCIWFILNEALSILENAGRMGVKIPTFLYKVISDLQKKVDDNNLQ
;
A
#
# COMPACT_ATOMS: atom_id res chain seq x y z
N LEU A 1 -6.30 10.99 -10.17
CA LEU A 1 -5.91 9.62 -9.80
C LEU A 1 -4.47 9.29 -10.18
N GLY A 2 -3.96 9.82 -11.31
CA GLY A 2 -2.58 9.59 -11.76
C GLY A 2 -1.51 9.84 -10.71
N PRO A 3 -1.51 10.98 -10.00
CA PRO A 3 -0.54 11.22 -8.93
C PRO A 3 -0.59 10.20 -7.79
N LEU A 4 -1.77 9.73 -7.40
CA LEU A 4 -1.93 8.70 -6.38
C LEU A 4 -1.36 7.34 -6.83
N LEU A 5 -1.62 6.96 -8.08
CA LEU A 5 -1.04 5.75 -8.67
C LEU A 5 0.49 5.82 -8.72
N PHE A 6 1.03 6.98 -9.08
CA PHE A 6 2.47 7.20 -9.11
C PHE A 6 3.10 7.05 -7.72
N VAL A 7 2.50 7.67 -6.69
CA VAL A 7 2.96 7.53 -5.30
C VAL A 7 2.88 6.08 -4.85
N LEU A 8 1.77 5.38 -5.15
CA LEU A 8 1.62 3.98 -4.81
C LEU A 8 2.73 3.12 -5.43
N CYS A 9 3.01 3.29 -6.72
CA CYS A 9 4.07 2.54 -7.40
C CYS A 9 5.44 2.79 -6.77
N ILE A 10 5.77 4.04 -6.46
CA ILE A 10 7.04 4.37 -5.78
C ILE A 10 7.12 3.69 -4.43
N LEU A 11 6.07 3.78 -3.60
CA LEU A 11 6.07 3.17 -2.27
C LEU A 11 6.15 1.64 -2.35
N MET A 12 5.53 1.02 -3.34
CA MET A 12 5.65 -0.43 -3.57
C MET A 12 7.10 -0.84 -3.87
N LEU A 13 7.82 -0.05 -4.67
CA LEU A 13 9.24 -0.29 -4.95
C LEU A 13 10.09 -0.07 -3.69
N VAL A 14 9.87 1.03 -2.99
CA VAL A 14 10.60 1.35 -1.75
C VAL A 14 10.36 0.28 -0.68
N ASP A 15 9.12 -0.17 -0.51
CA ASP A 15 8.80 -1.27 0.42
C ASP A 15 9.56 -2.55 0.06
N TYR A 16 9.56 -2.93 -1.21
CA TYR A 16 10.27 -4.13 -1.66
C TYR A 16 11.78 -4.06 -1.36
N PHE A 17 12.42 -2.96 -1.74
CA PHE A 17 13.86 -2.78 -1.51
C PHE A 17 14.21 -2.62 -0.03
N SER A 18 13.43 -1.88 0.73
CA SER A 18 13.65 -1.72 2.18
C SER A 18 13.45 -3.04 2.94
N GLY A 19 12.48 -3.85 2.53
CA GLY A 19 12.28 -5.20 3.07
C GLY A 19 13.47 -6.12 2.81
N MET A 20 14.05 -6.05 1.61
CA MET A 20 15.26 -6.78 1.25
C MET A 20 16.48 -6.35 2.11
N LEU A 21 16.68 -5.03 2.27
CA LEU A 21 17.75 -4.49 3.09
C LEU A 21 17.58 -4.86 4.57
N ALA A 22 16.36 -4.76 5.09
CA ALA A 22 16.05 -5.15 6.47
C ALA A 22 16.34 -6.64 6.72
N ALA A 23 15.95 -7.51 5.80
CA ALA A 23 16.22 -8.94 5.89
C ALA A 23 17.72 -9.24 5.87
N LYS A 24 18.49 -8.58 5.02
CA LYS A 24 19.97 -8.72 4.96
C LYS A 24 20.64 -8.24 6.24
N LYS A 25 20.18 -7.13 6.81
CA LYS A 25 20.71 -6.64 8.09
C LYS A 25 20.44 -7.63 9.24
N GLU A 26 19.23 -8.16 9.32
CA GLU A 26 18.89 -9.15 10.33
C GLU A 26 19.73 -10.43 10.21
N ALA A 27 20.08 -10.84 8.99
CA ALA A 27 20.97 -11.98 8.75
C ALA A 27 22.39 -11.71 9.26
N LEU A 28 22.87 -10.48 9.17
CA LEU A 28 24.18 -10.08 9.74
C LEU A 28 24.18 -10.08 11.27
N GLU A 29 23.07 -9.70 11.88
CA GLU A 29 22.91 -9.71 13.35
C GLU A 29 22.75 -11.11 13.93
N HIS A 30 22.29 -12.08 13.15
CA HIS A 30 22.04 -13.46 13.56
C HIS A 30 22.79 -14.43 12.64
N PRO A 31 24.13 -14.46 12.69
CA PRO A 31 24.93 -15.33 11.81
C PRO A 31 24.62 -16.81 12.08
N GLY A 32 24.43 -17.57 11.00
CA GLY A 32 24.12 -19.00 11.06
C GLY A 32 22.66 -19.36 11.32
N ASN A 33 21.77 -18.39 11.56
CA ASN A 33 20.34 -18.64 11.70
C ASN A 33 19.63 -18.48 10.36
N ARG A 34 19.13 -19.57 9.79
CA ARG A 34 18.45 -19.58 8.48
C ARG A 34 17.07 -18.91 8.49
N LYS A 35 16.53 -18.56 9.65
CA LYS A 35 15.26 -17.82 9.75
C LYS A 35 15.40 -16.36 9.29
N TYR A 36 16.61 -15.81 9.40
CA TYR A 36 16.91 -14.44 9.04
C TYR A 36 17.58 -14.39 7.67
N GLY A 37 17.27 -13.36 6.91
CA GLY A 37 17.81 -13.14 5.61
C GLY A 37 16.73 -13.09 4.54
N TRP A 38 17.10 -12.52 3.41
CA TRP A 38 16.23 -12.45 2.26
C TRP A 38 16.34 -13.76 1.45
N ASN A 39 15.20 -14.27 0.99
CA ASN A 39 15.15 -15.36 0.03
C ASN A 39 14.17 -15.06 -1.10
N SER A 40 14.37 -15.69 -2.24
CA SER A 40 13.56 -15.49 -3.44
C SER A 40 12.09 -15.81 -3.23
N ARG A 41 11.77 -16.79 -2.39
CA ARG A 41 10.39 -17.19 -2.09
C ARG A 41 9.61 -16.07 -1.39
N LYS A 42 10.21 -15.44 -0.37
CA LYS A 42 9.62 -14.28 0.32
C LYS A 42 9.46 -13.09 -0.63
N GLY A 43 10.44 -12.85 -1.49
CA GLY A 43 10.38 -11.79 -2.49
C GLY A 43 9.24 -12.01 -3.49
N ILE A 44 9.05 -13.22 -3.99
CA ILE A 44 7.98 -13.56 -4.92
C ILE A 44 6.60 -13.39 -4.26
N ILE A 45 6.43 -13.81 -3.02
CA ILE A 45 5.18 -13.61 -2.27
C ILE A 45 4.85 -12.11 -2.15
N GLY A 46 5.84 -11.28 -1.87
CA GLY A 46 5.68 -9.83 -1.85
C GLY A 46 5.24 -9.25 -3.20
N ILE A 47 5.77 -9.76 -4.29
CA ILE A 47 5.37 -9.36 -5.65
C ILE A 47 3.92 -9.76 -5.94
N TYR A 48 3.49 -10.96 -5.59
CA TYR A 48 2.09 -11.37 -5.74
C TYR A 48 1.13 -10.47 -4.99
N LYS A 49 1.47 -10.07 -3.77
CA LYS A 49 0.69 -9.11 -2.99
C LYS A 49 0.54 -7.77 -3.72
N LYS A 50 1.62 -7.25 -4.29
CA LYS A 50 1.62 -5.98 -5.02
C LYS A 50 0.84 -6.06 -6.34
N VAL A 51 0.93 -7.17 -7.04
CA VAL A 51 0.08 -7.44 -8.21
C VAL A 51 -1.39 -7.46 -7.80
N GLY A 52 -1.74 -8.09 -6.68
CA GLY A 52 -3.09 -8.07 -6.12
C GLY A 52 -3.59 -6.65 -5.83
N TYR A 53 -2.75 -5.77 -5.31
CA TYR A 53 -3.09 -4.35 -5.12
C TYR A 53 -3.45 -3.67 -6.44
N MET A 54 -2.63 -3.86 -7.47
CA MET A 54 -2.88 -3.25 -8.78
C MET A 54 -4.17 -3.78 -9.42
N LEU A 55 -4.47 -5.06 -9.27
CA LEU A 55 -5.74 -5.64 -9.73
C LEU A 55 -6.93 -5.03 -8.97
N THR A 56 -6.82 -4.84 -7.67
CA THR A 56 -7.87 -4.21 -6.86
C THR A 56 -8.10 -2.75 -7.28
N VAL A 57 -7.04 -2.00 -7.52
CA VAL A 57 -7.13 -0.62 -8.03
C VAL A 57 -7.80 -0.60 -9.39
N LEU A 58 -7.46 -1.52 -10.28
CA LEU A 58 -8.09 -1.64 -11.60
C LEU A 58 -9.60 -1.87 -11.49
N VAL A 59 -10.04 -2.78 -10.61
CA VAL A 59 -11.46 -3.02 -10.37
C VAL A 59 -12.16 -1.77 -9.82
N ALA A 60 -11.51 -1.07 -8.89
CA ALA A 60 -12.05 0.18 -8.34
C ALA A 60 -12.20 1.27 -9.43
N MET A 61 -11.22 1.40 -10.32
CA MET A 61 -11.29 2.32 -11.46
C MET A 61 -12.40 1.94 -12.46
N CYS A 62 -12.56 0.66 -12.74
CA CYS A 62 -13.67 0.18 -13.57
C CYS A 62 -15.03 0.48 -12.92
N THR A 63 -15.13 0.34 -11.60
CA THR A 63 -16.35 0.68 -10.85
C THR A 63 -16.65 2.18 -10.98
N ASP A 64 -15.66 3.04 -10.80
CA ASP A 64 -15.81 4.49 -11.00
C ASP A 64 -16.29 4.82 -12.42
N TYR A 65 -15.71 4.17 -13.42
CA TYR A 65 -16.13 4.35 -14.81
C TYR A 65 -17.58 3.91 -15.05
N LEU A 66 -18.00 2.78 -14.52
CA LEU A 66 -19.37 2.30 -14.64
C LEU A 66 -20.38 3.24 -13.97
N ILE A 67 -20.04 3.78 -12.80
CA ILE A 67 -20.86 4.77 -12.10
C ILE A 67 -20.96 6.06 -12.94
N TYR A 68 -19.86 6.50 -13.51
CA TYR A 68 -19.86 7.66 -14.39
C TYR A 68 -20.76 7.46 -15.62
N GLU A 69 -20.64 6.33 -16.31
CA GLU A 69 -21.47 6.00 -17.48
C GLU A 69 -22.97 5.92 -17.12
N LEU A 70 -23.28 5.27 -15.99
CA LEU A 70 -24.65 5.15 -15.53
C LEU A 70 -25.25 6.51 -15.16
N SER A 71 -24.49 7.36 -14.46
CA SER A 71 -24.94 8.70 -14.09
C SER A 71 -25.17 9.59 -15.33
N TYR A 72 -24.32 9.46 -16.32
CA TYR A 72 -24.48 10.17 -17.59
C TYR A 72 -25.77 9.76 -18.31
N LYS A 73 -26.04 8.46 -18.41
CA LYS A 73 -27.26 7.92 -19.05
C LYS A 73 -28.56 8.27 -18.31
N LEU A 74 -28.49 8.34 -16.98
CA LEU A 74 -29.65 8.68 -16.14
C LEU A 74 -29.79 10.19 -15.91
N ASN A 75 -28.90 11.00 -16.46
CA ASN A 75 -28.84 12.46 -16.27
C ASN A 75 -28.75 12.87 -14.79
N ILE A 76 -28.03 12.07 -13.99
CA ILE A 76 -27.77 12.33 -12.57
C ILE A 76 -26.38 12.94 -12.44
N LYS A 77 -26.26 14.09 -11.77
CA LYS A 77 -24.95 14.71 -11.50
C LYS A 77 -24.31 14.07 -10.28
N ILE A 78 -23.31 13.21 -10.50
CA ILE A 78 -22.43 12.70 -9.44
C ILE A 78 -21.15 13.54 -9.45
N GLY A 79 -20.87 14.22 -8.35
CA GLY A 79 -19.79 15.19 -8.26
C GLY A 79 -18.37 14.62 -8.19
N VAL A 80 -18.21 13.29 -8.13
CA VAL A 80 -16.89 12.64 -7.98
C VAL A 80 -16.75 11.47 -8.97
N ASN A 81 -15.79 11.58 -9.88
CA ASN A 81 -15.60 10.60 -10.95
C ASN A 81 -14.57 9.49 -10.62
N THR A 82 -13.84 9.60 -9.50
CA THR A 82 -12.71 8.71 -9.19
C THR A 82 -12.67 8.33 -7.69
N LEU A 83 -13.85 8.22 -7.07
CA LEU A 83 -13.95 8.02 -5.63
C LEU A 83 -13.35 6.68 -5.18
N PHE A 84 -13.78 5.57 -5.78
CA PHE A 84 -13.34 4.24 -5.37
C PHE A 84 -11.86 4.03 -5.69
N GLY A 85 -11.41 4.43 -6.87
CA GLY A 85 -10.01 4.37 -7.26
C GLY A 85 -9.12 5.16 -6.30
N ALA A 86 -9.52 6.39 -5.95
CA ALA A 86 -8.77 7.23 -5.01
C ALA A 86 -8.72 6.62 -3.60
N VAL A 87 -9.84 6.16 -3.06
CA VAL A 87 -9.91 5.55 -1.72
C VAL A 87 -9.06 4.30 -1.64
N VAL A 88 -9.14 3.42 -2.63
CA VAL A 88 -8.34 2.18 -2.68
C VAL A 88 -6.84 2.49 -2.80
N CYS A 89 -6.47 3.46 -3.65
CA CYS A 89 -5.06 3.89 -3.75
C CYS A 89 -4.54 4.44 -2.42
N ILE A 90 -5.29 5.30 -1.75
CA ILE A 90 -4.90 5.87 -0.46
C ILE A 90 -4.75 4.76 0.58
N TRP A 91 -5.66 3.81 0.64
CA TRP A 91 -5.54 2.65 1.53
C TRP A 91 -4.23 1.89 1.32
N PHE A 92 -3.91 1.55 0.08
CA PHE A 92 -2.67 0.84 -0.22
C PHE A 92 -1.43 1.70 0.01
N ILE A 93 -1.48 3.00 -0.28
CA ILE A 93 -0.39 3.94 0.04
C ILE A 93 -0.08 3.93 1.54
N LEU A 94 -1.10 4.02 2.39
CA LEU A 94 -0.94 3.98 3.85
C LEU A 94 -0.38 2.62 4.31
N ASN A 95 -0.84 1.54 3.70
CA ASN A 95 -0.36 0.19 4.00
C ASN A 95 1.12 0.01 3.62
N GLU A 96 1.53 0.50 2.44
CA GLU A 96 2.94 0.47 2.03
C GLU A 96 3.81 1.38 2.92
N ALA A 97 3.29 2.56 3.29
CA ALA A 97 4.00 3.47 4.20
C ALA A 97 4.27 2.82 5.56
N LEU A 98 3.28 2.13 6.15
CA LEU A 98 3.47 1.38 7.40
C LEU A 98 4.52 0.28 7.24
N SER A 99 4.46 -0.48 6.15
CA SER A 99 5.42 -1.54 5.86
C SER A 99 6.85 -1.00 5.73
N ILE A 100 7.03 0.14 5.05
CA ILE A 100 8.34 0.82 4.93
C ILE A 100 8.85 1.25 6.31
N LEU A 101 7.99 1.80 7.17
CA LEU A 101 8.37 2.18 8.53
C LEU A 101 8.78 0.95 9.36
N GLU A 102 8.07 -0.16 9.24
CA GLU A 102 8.45 -1.41 9.87
C GLU A 102 9.83 -1.90 9.39
N ASN A 103 10.07 -1.84 8.08
CA ASN A 103 11.36 -2.21 7.50
C ASN A 103 12.49 -1.29 8.02
N ALA A 104 12.24 0.02 8.10
CA ALA A 104 13.20 0.97 8.67
C ALA A 104 13.49 0.67 10.15
N GLY A 105 12.47 0.31 10.93
CA GLY A 105 12.63 -0.12 12.32
C GLY A 105 13.50 -1.39 12.43
N ARG A 106 13.30 -2.37 11.57
CA ARG A 106 14.13 -3.59 11.47
C ARG A 106 15.58 -3.27 11.08
N MET A 107 15.80 -2.19 10.34
CA MET A 107 17.13 -1.69 9.98
C MET A 107 17.83 -0.93 11.13
N GLY A 108 17.16 -0.74 12.25
CA GLY A 108 17.70 -0.09 13.46
C GLY A 108 17.35 1.38 13.61
N VAL A 109 16.52 1.93 12.74
CA VAL A 109 16.05 3.31 12.86
C VAL A 109 14.96 3.41 13.94
N LYS A 110 15.10 4.36 14.86
CA LYS A 110 14.02 4.66 15.80
C LYS A 110 12.95 5.49 15.12
N ILE A 111 11.81 4.85 14.83
CA ILE A 111 10.68 5.53 14.21
C ILE A 111 9.92 6.33 15.29
N PRO A 112 9.64 7.62 15.05
CA PRO A 112 8.79 8.39 15.97
C PRO A 112 7.40 7.76 16.08
N THR A 113 6.99 7.47 17.30
CA THR A 113 5.70 6.81 17.58
C THR A 113 4.49 7.59 17.05
N PHE A 114 4.58 8.94 17.06
CA PHE A 114 3.50 9.78 16.53
C PHE A 114 3.29 9.57 15.03
N LEU A 115 4.36 9.39 14.24
CA LEU A 115 4.27 9.17 12.80
C LEU A 115 3.55 7.85 12.50
N TYR A 116 3.94 6.79 13.18
CA TYR A 116 3.29 5.47 13.08
C TYR A 116 1.81 5.55 13.45
N LYS A 117 1.50 6.25 14.54
CA LYS A 117 0.15 6.45 15.02
C LYS A 117 -0.71 7.22 14.01
N VAL A 118 -0.21 8.32 13.46
CA VAL A 118 -0.94 9.13 12.48
C VAL A 118 -1.30 8.31 11.25
N ILE A 119 -0.35 7.56 10.69
CA ILE A 119 -0.58 6.72 9.51
C ILE A 119 -1.60 5.61 9.83
N SER A 120 -1.47 4.96 10.98
CA SER A 120 -2.40 3.91 11.43
C SER A 120 -3.81 4.46 11.65
N ASP A 121 -3.95 5.64 12.23
CA ASP A 121 -5.24 6.28 12.45
C ASP A 121 -5.91 6.71 11.13
N LEU A 122 -5.12 7.21 10.17
CA LEU A 122 -5.61 7.52 8.82
C LEU A 122 -6.12 6.25 8.11
N GLN A 123 -5.39 5.16 8.23
CA GLN A 123 -5.79 3.87 7.65
C GLN A 123 -7.12 3.39 8.22
N LYS A 124 -7.31 3.47 9.53
CA LYS A 124 -8.58 3.12 10.19
C LYS A 124 -9.74 3.99 9.71
N LYS A 125 -9.53 5.29 9.58
CA LYS A 125 -10.58 6.21 9.08
C LYS A 125 -11.00 5.88 7.65
N VAL A 126 -10.06 5.54 6.79
CA VAL A 126 -10.37 5.12 5.41
C VAL A 126 -11.19 3.84 5.41
N ASP A 127 -10.84 2.88 6.27
CA ASP A 127 -11.55 1.60 6.40
C ASP A 127 -12.98 1.79 6.96
N ASP A 128 -13.13 2.54 8.05
CA ASP A 128 -14.42 2.81 8.68
C ASP A 128 -15.38 3.55 7.75
N ASN A 129 -14.89 4.52 6.97
CA ASN A 129 -15.71 5.25 6.00
C ASN A 129 -16.18 4.37 4.83
N ASN A 130 -15.49 3.30 4.53
CA ASN A 130 -15.90 2.35 3.49
C ASN A 130 -16.98 1.37 3.96
N LEU A 131 -17.17 1.23 5.29
CA LEU A 131 -18.19 0.34 5.87
C LEU A 131 -19.53 1.05 6.14
N GLN A 132 -19.58 2.38 6.00
CA GLN A 132 -20.80 3.19 6.10
C GLN A 132 -21.38 3.51 4.74
#